data_b387a7779f6a23d87b7ad2d110080680
#
_entry.id   b387a7779f6a23d87b7ad2d110080680
#
_cell.length_a   1.000
_cell.length_b   1.000
_cell.length_c   1.000
_cell.angle_alpha   90.00
_cell.angle_beta   90.00
_cell.angle_gamma   90.00
#
_symmetry.space_group_name_H-M   'P 1'
#
loop_
_entity.id
_entity.type
_entity.pdbx_description
1 polymer ?
#
loop_
_entity_poly.entity_id
_entity_poly.type
_entity_poly.pdbx_seq_one_letter_code
_entity_poly.pdbx_strand_id
1 'polypeptide(L)'
;VIAALFAADRLDHLLNEVNGIAAKVQEGITVVTHRYYFSSYAYHSVDVPMDWVIQTNALSRDILRPTVNLFIDVDPDRAMERILKNRDHVELFEKRSRLVQVREKYQEAFALLEGEENIITVDGNRPPEAVAEEIWEKVSGYFRES
;
A
#
# COMPACT_ATOMS: atom_id res chain seq x y z
N VAL A 1 5.70 17.75 6.39
CA VAL A 1 7.12 17.33 6.56
C VAL A 1 7.25 15.80 6.50
N ILE A 2 6.45 15.02 7.26
CA ILE A 2 6.55 13.56 7.33
C ILE A 2 6.38 12.90 5.94
N ALA A 3 5.42 13.33 5.13
CA ALA A 3 5.17 12.77 3.80
C ALA A 3 6.41 12.85 2.87
N ALA A 4 7.12 13.97 2.92
CA ALA A 4 8.35 14.17 2.13
C ALA A 4 9.51 13.28 2.63
N LEU A 5 9.60 13.05 3.94
CA LEU A 5 10.61 12.14 4.51
C LEU A 5 10.34 10.68 4.07
N PHE A 6 9.09 10.23 4.05
CA PHE A 6 8.75 8.92 3.52
C PHE A 6 9.02 8.78 2.01
N ALA A 7 8.86 9.86 1.24
CA ALA A 7 9.20 9.84 -0.18
C ALA A 7 10.73 9.75 -0.39
N ALA A 8 11.51 10.47 0.42
CA ALA A 8 12.97 10.40 0.39
C ALA A 8 13.51 9.02 0.80
N ASP A 9 13.00 8.45 1.89
CA ASP A 9 13.31 7.10 2.36
C ASP A 9 13.00 6.03 1.29
N ARG A 10 11.86 6.17 0.61
CA ARG A 10 11.48 5.29 -0.50
C ARG A 10 12.45 5.38 -1.67
N LEU A 11 12.88 6.58 -2.03
CA LEU A 11 13.84 6.77 -3.12
C LEU A 11 15.20 6.15 -2.77
N ASP A 12 15.66 6.32 -1.54
CA ASP A 12 16.87 5.65 -1.06
C ASP A 12 16.75 4.13 -1.15
N HIS A 13 15.65 3.56 -0.67
CA HIS A 13 15.41 2.12 -0.77
C HIS A 13 15.29 1.60 -2.22
N LEU A 14 14.78 2.41 -3.14
CA LEU A 14 14.72 2.04 -4.55
C LEU A 14 16.09 2.04 -5.21
N LEU A 15 16.89 3.07 -4.94
CA LEU A 15 18.12 3.41 -5.66
C LEU A 15 19.39 2.96 -4.95
N ASN A 16 19.30 2.36 -3.76
CA ASN A 16 20.46 1.92 -3.00
C ASN A 16 21.34 0.98 -3.83
N GLU A 17 22.63 1.30 -3.96
CA GLU A 17 23.57 0.58 -4.83
C GLU A 17 23.83 -0.87 -4.37
N VAL A 18 23.65 -1.16 -3.09
CA VAL A 18 23.98 -2.48 -2.51
C VAL A 18 22.77 -3.41 -2.51
N ASN A 19 21.58 -2.90 -2.15
CA ASN A 19 20.39 -3.73 -1.94
C ASN A 19 19.10 -3.08 -2.43
N GLY A 20 19.20 -2.09 -3.30
CA GLY A 20 18.06 -1.37 -3.86
C GLY A 20 17.09 -2.27 -4.61
N ILE A 21 15.81 -1.95 -4.52
CA ILE A 21 14.75 -2.74 -5.16
C ILE A 21 14.92 -2.73 -6.68
N ALA A 22 15.27 -1.58 -7.28
CA ALA A 22 15.42 -1.46 -8.71
C ALA A 22 16.53 -2.38 -9.26
N ALA A 23 17.67 -2.48 -8.58
CA ALA A 23 18.75 -3.38 -8.95
C ALA A 23 18.31 -4.85 -8.91
N LYS A 24 17.63 -5.26 -7.85
CA LYS A 24 17.11 -6.63 -7.71
C LYS A 24 16.12 -7.01 -8.82
N VAL A 25 15.22 -6.10 -9.17
CA VAL A 25 14.28 -6.33 -10.27
C VAL A 25 15.00 -6.45 -11.61
N GLN A 26 16.04 -5.64 -11.85
CA GLN A 26 16.88 -5.75 -13.05
C GLN A 26 17.65 -7.08 -13.13
N GLU A 27 18.00 -7.67 -12.00
CA GLU A 27 18.60 -9.01 -11.88
C GLU A 27 17.59 -10.16 -12.08
N GLY A 28 16.32 -9.84 -12.33
CA GLY A 28 15.25 -10.84 -12.49
C GLY A 28 14.69 -11.38 -11.17
N ILE A 29 15.02 -10.75 -10.04
CA ILE A 29 14.51 -11.14 -8.73
C ILE A 29 13.10 -10.59 -8.53
N THR A 30 12.15 -11.47 -8.22
CA THR A 30 10.80 -11.05 -7.81
C THR A 30 10.86 -10.39 -6.44
N VAL A 31 10.37 -9.17 -6.36
CA VAL A 31 10.33 -8.40 -5.10
C VAL A 31 8.90 -8.23 -4.64
N VAL A 32 8.62 -8.65 -3.40
CA VAL A 32 7.37 -8.38 -2.70
C VAL A 32 7.64 -7.40 -1.57
N THR A 33 6.97 -6.25 -1.61
CA THR A 33 7.14 -5.22 -0.58
C THR A 33 5.85 -5.01 0.21
N HIS A 34 5.99 -4.83 1.53
CA HIS A 34 4.91 -4.40 2.38
C HIS A 34 4.80 -2.88 2.33
N ARG A 35 3.71 -2.39 1.72
CA ARG A 35 3.46 -0.97 1.45
C ARG A 35 4.41 -0.36 0.41
N TYR A 36 3.88 0.59 -0.36
CA TYR A 36 4.62 1.39 -1.30
C TYR A 36 3.96 2.78 -1.42
N TYR A 37 4.06 3.50 -2.54
CA TYR A 37 3.55 4.88 -2.65
C TYR A 37 2.03 5.02 -2.42
N PHE A 38 1.19 4.03 -2.72
CA PHE A 38 -0.24 4.07 -2.38
C PHE A 38 -0.49 4.25 -0.88
N SER A 39 0.37 3.67 -0.05
CA SER A 39 0.29 3.89 1.40
C SER A 39 0.55 5.36 1.77
N SER A 40 1.49 6.02 1.07
CA SER A 40 1.69 7.47 1.24
C SER A 40 0.47 8.26 0.76
N TYR A 41 -0.10 7.92 -0.39
CA TYR A 41 -1.30 8.57 -0.90
C TYR A 41 -2.44 8.52 0.13
N ALA A 42 -2.71 7.33 0.70
CA ALA A 42 -3.79 7.18 1.66
C ALA A 42 -3.52 7.83 3.02
N TYR A 43 -2.36 7.55 3.63
CA TYR A 43 -2.08 7.98 5.01
C TYR A 43 -1.76 9.46 5.13
N HIS A 44 -1.06 10.03 4.16
CA HIS A 44 -0.68 11.44 4.23
C HIS A 44 -1.76 12.37 3.69
N SER A 45 -2.60 11.89 2.76
CA SER A 45 -3.68 12.73 2.22
C SER A 45 -4.87 12.92 3.15
N VAL A 46 -4.82 12.35 4.34
CA VAL A 46 -5.71 12.76 5.43
C VAL A 46 -5.38 14.18 5.92
N ASP A 47 -4.10 14.57 5.86
CA ASP A 47 -3.61 15.82 6.45
C ASP A 47 -3.15 16.84 5.40
N VAL A 48 -2.86 16.41 4.17
CA VAL A 48 -2.38 17.28 3.08
C VAL A 48 -3.07 16.91 1.74
N PRO A 49 -3.09 17.79 0.73
CA PRO A 49 -3.75 17.52 -0.55
C PRO A 49 -3.19 16.27 -1.25
N MET A 50 -4.09 15.44 -1.81
CA MET A 50 -3.74 14.18 -2.48
C MET A 50 -2.81 14.39 -3.68
N ASP A 51 -3.07 15.42 -4.50
CA ASP A 51 -2.27 15.77 -5.66
C ASP A 51 -0.82 16.07 -5.30
N TRP A 52 -0.60 16.79 -4.19
CA TRP A 52 0.74 17.06 -3.69
C TRP A 52 1.45 15.77 -3.25
N VAL A 53 0.74 14.86 -2.58
CA VAL A 53 1.34 13.58 -2.16
C VAL A 53 1.68 12.70 -3.37
N ILE A 54 0.81 12.67 -4.39
CA ILE A 54 1.07 11.96 -5.64
C ILE A 54 2.31 12.55 -6.34
N GLN A 55 2.40 13.86 -6.48
CA GLN A 55 3.56 14.53 -7.08
C GLN A 55 4.85 14.28 -6.31
N THR A 56 4.80 14.30 -4.99
CA THR A 56 5.98 14.03 -4.12
C THR A 56 6.52 12.60 -4.33
N ASN A 57 5.68 11.66 -4.74
CA ASN A 57 6.05 10.27 -5.01
C ASN A 57 6.21 9.93 -6.50
N ALA A 58 6.05 10.90 -7.40
CA ALA A 58 6.08 10.68 -8.84
C ALA A 58 7.38 10.01 -9.30
N LEU A 59 8.53 10.48 -8.81
CA LEU A 59 9.83 9.91 -9.16
C LEU A 59 9.94 8.43 -8.75
N SER A 60 9.44 8.04 -7.58
CA SER A 60 9.42 6.63 -7.17
C SER A 60 8.57 5.77 -8.11
N ARG A 61 7.43 6.28 -8.54
CA ARG A 61 6.55 5.63 -9.50
C ARG A 61 7.19 5.49 -10.88
N ASP A 62 7.90 6.52 -11.32
CA ASP A 62 8.58 6.55 -12.63
C ASP A 62 9.79 5.60 -12.67
N ILE A 63 10.52 5.48 -11.55
CA ILE A 63 11.66 4.55 -11.43
C ILE A 63 11.19 3.11 -11.42
N LEU A 64 10.19 2.80 -10.60
CA LEU A 64 9.69 1.42 -10.46
C LEU A 64 8.20 1.40 -10.14
N ARG A 65 7.39 1.14 -11.16
CA ARG A 65 5.97 0.88 -11.00
C ARG A 65 5.76 -0.59 -10.68
N PRO A 66 5.01 -0.95 -9.62
CA PRO A 66 4.71 -2.35 -9.33
C PRO A 66 3.94 -3.02 -10.47
N THR A 67 4.25 -4.27 -10.76
CA THR A 67 3.46 -5.10 -11.70
C THR A 67 2.02 -5.25 -11.21
N VAL A 68 1.85 -5.36 -9.88
CA VAL A 68 0.54 -5.41 -9.22
C VAL A 68 0.59 -4.74 -7.86
N ASN A 69 -0.44 -3.97 -7.55
CA ASN A 69 -0.72 -3.41 -6.24
C ASN A 69 -1.85 -4.23 -5.61
N LEU A 70 -1.54 -4.98 -4.56
CA LEU A 70 -2.52 -5.79 -3.86
C LEU A 70 -3.06 -5.01 -2.65
N PHE A 71 -4.36 -4.72 -2.66
CA PHE A 71 -5.05 -4.06 -1.56
C PHE A 71 -5.95 -5.03 -0.81
N ILE A 72 -5.62 -5.31 0.45
CA ILE A 72 -6.45 -6.13 1.34
C ILE A 72 -7.38 -5.19 2.07
N ASP A 73 -8.63 -5.11 1.59
CA ASP A 73 -9.64 -4.22 2.15
C ASP A 73 -10.28 -4.82 3.40
N VAL A 74 -10.07 -4.18 4.54
CA VAL A 74 -10.65 -4.59 5.82
C VAL A 74 -11.59 -3.51 6.31
N ASP A 75 -12.78 -3.91 6.74
CA ASP A 75 -13.72 -3.02 7.39
C ASP A 75 -13.10 -2.38 8.63
N PRO A 76 -13.21 -1.04 8.82
CA PRO A 76 -12.60 -0.35 9.93
C PRO A 76 -13.03 -0.88 11.30
N ASP A 77 -14.26 -1.33 11.48
CA ASP A 77 -14.73 -1.90 12.74
C ASP A 77 -14.06 -3.25 13.01
N ARG A 78 -13.94 -4.10 11.99
CA ARG A 78 -13.18 -5.36 12.11
C ARG A 78 -11.68 -5.13 12.34
N ALA A 79 -11.10 -4.13 11.70
CA ALA A 79 -9.71 -3.74 11.96
C ALA A 79 -9.53 -3.29 13.41
N MET A 80 -10.46 -2.50 13.93
CA MET A 80 -10.45 -2.09 15.33
C MET A 80 -10.60 -3.26 16.29
N GLU A 81 -11.52 -4.21 16.04
CA GLU A 81 -11.66 -5.43 16.86
C GLU A 81 -10.35 -6.22 16.94
N ARG A 82 -9.63 -6.36 15.81
CA ARG A 82 -8.32 -7.03 15.76
C ARG A 82 -7.24 -6.29 16.57
N ILE A 83 -7.25 -4.96 16.53
CA ILE A 83 -6.32 -4.11 17.30
C ILE A 83 -6.63 -4.20 18.80
N LEU A 84 -7.91 -4.20 19.18
CA LEU A 84 -8.38 -4.19 20.58
C LEU A 84 -8.07 -5.46 21.35
N LYS A 85 -8.01 -6.60 20.70
CA LYS A 85 -7.61 -7.85 21.36
C LYS A 85 -6.26 -7.75 22.05
N ASN A 86 -5.50 -6.66 21.80
CA ASN A 86 -4.13 -6.48 22.26
C ASN A 86 -3.82 -5.17 23.01
N ARG A 87 -4.78 -4.24 23.30
CA ARG A 87 -4.49 -2.91 23.91
C ARG A 87 -5.68 -2.23 24.62
N ASP A 88 -5.36 -1.21 25.49
CA ASP A 88 -6.27 -0.43 26.33
C ASP A 88 -7.13 0.62 25.60
N HIS A 89 -8.27 1.01 26.23
CA HIS A 89 -9.48 1.58 25.60
C HIS A 89 -9.50 3.08 25.23
N VAL A 90 -8.57 3.92 25.60
CA VAL A 90 -8.75 5.39 25.58
C VAL A 90 -8.49 6.07 24.22
N GLU A 91 -7.72 5.46 23.31
CA GLU A 91 -7.39 6.04 21.99
C GLU A 91 -8.24 5.49 20.82
N LEU A 92 -9.35 4.83 21.11
CA LEU A 92 -10.03 3.98 20.13
C LEU A 92 -10.84 4.73 19.11
N PHE A 93 -11.54 5.78 19.52
CA PHE A 93 -12.41 6.55 18.63
C PHE A 93 -11.61 7.31 17.56
N GLU A 94 -10.51 7.95 17.98
CA GLU A 94 -9.62 8.66 17.06
C GLU A 94 -8.96 7.69 16.06
N LYS A 95 -8.53 6.53 16.52
CA LYS A 95 -7.96 5.48 15.66
C LYS A 95 -8.97 4.96 14.65
N ARG A 96 -10.23 4.71 15.06
CA ARG A 96 -11.30 4.28 14.15
C ARG A 96 -11.58 5.34 13.08
N SER A 97 -11.77 6.59 13.48
CA SER A 97 -11.98 7.70 12.55
C SER A 97 -10.85 7.82 11.54
N ARG A 98 -9.60 7.68 11.99
CA ARG A 98 -8.42 7.69 11.13
C ARG A 98 -8.42 6.52 10.14
N LEU A 99 -8.79 5.31 10.57
CA LEU A 99 -8.88 4.14 9.68
C LEU A 99 -9.94 4.32 8.58
N VAL A 100 -11.10 4.89 8.92
CA VAL A 100 -12.13 5.23 7.94
C VAL A 100 -11.58 6.19 6.90
N GLN A 101 -10.98 7.31 7.34
CA GLN A 101 -10.41 8.32 6.45
C GLN A 101 -9.30 7.74 5.55
N VAL A 102 -8.40 6.93 6.10
CA VAL A 102 -7.33 6.27 5.32
C VAL A 102 -7.91 5.34 4.27
N ARG A 103 -8.94 4.55 4.60
CA ARG A 103 -9.61 3.67 3.64
C ARG A 103 -10.26 4.47 2.51
N GLU A 104 -10.95 5.55 2.81
CA GLU A 104 -11.53 6.46 1.82
C GLU A 104 -10.45 7.06 0.91
N LYS A 105 -9.30 7.44 1.48
CA LYS A 105 -8.17 7.97 0.72
C LYS A 105 -7.49 6.92 -0.18
N TYR A 106 -7.47 5.64 0.21
CA TYR A 106 -7.08 4.57 -0.71
C TYR A 106 -8.02 4.49 -1.91
N GLN A 107 -9.33 4.51 -1.68
CA GLN A 107 -10.33 4.46 -2.74
C GLN A 107 -10.25 5.68 -3.67
N GLU A 108 -10.04 6.89 -3.12
CA GLU A 108 -9.80 8.11 -3.88
C GLU A 108 -8.55 7.97 -4.78
N ALA A 109 -7.44 7.50 -4.23
CA ALA A 109 -6.20 7.31 -4.98
C ALA A 109 -6.36 6.25 -6.09
N PHE A 110 -7.10 5.16 -5.84
CA PHE A 110 -7.37 4.14 -6.84
C PHE A 110 -8.21 4.69 -7.99
N ALA A 111 -9.23 5.49 -7.70
CA ALA A 111 -10.06 6.13 -8.73
C ALA A 111 -9.26 7.15 -9.56
N LEU A 112 -8.38 7.93 -8.92
CA LEU A 112 -7.53 8.91 -9.62
C LEU A 112 -6.51 8.27 -10.56
N LEU A 113 -6.06 7.06 -10.24
CA LEU A 113 -5.02 6.33 -10.99
C LEU A 113 -5.58 5.13 -11.74
N GLU A 114 -6.91 5.09 -11.93
CA GLU A 114 -7.57 4.05 -12.70
C GLU A 114 -7.03 4.02 -14.14
N GLY A 115 -6.67 2.83 -14.62
CA GLY A 115 -6.07 2.64 -15.94
C GLY A 115 -4.56 2.92 -16.02
N GLU A 116 -3.97 3.58 -15.01
CA GLU A 116 -2.51 3.76 -14.92
C GLU A 116 -1.83 2.69 -14.07
N GLU A 117 -2.54 2.15 -13.10
CA GLU A 117 -2.03 1.21 -12.10
C GLU A 117 -2.83 -0.09 -12.11
N ASN A 118 -2.14 -1.21 -11.95
CA ASN A 118 -2.77 -2.52 -11.79
C ASN A 118 -3.09 -2.74 -10.31
N ILE A 119 -4.35 -2.60 -9.93
CA ILE A 119 -4.82 -2.69 -8.55
C ILE A 119 -5.75 -3.89 -8.39
N ILE A 120 -5.40 -4.80 -7.51
CA ILE A 120 -6.21 -5.95 -7.13
C ILE A 120 -6.72 -5.76 -5.71
N THR A 121 -8.02 -5.69 -5.54
CA THR A 121 -8.65 -5.65 -4.21
C THR A 121 -9.10 -7.04 -3.78
N VAL A 122 -8.82 -7.37 -2.53
CA VAL A 122 -9.19 -8.63 -1.87
C VAL A 122 -9.94 -8.32 -0.57
N ASP A 123 -11.02 -9.04 -0.30
CA ASP A 123 -11.78 -8.90 0.95
C ASP A 123 -11.00 -9.47 2.14
N GLY A 124 -10.41 -8.58 2.92
CA GLY A 124 -9.67 -8.89 4.14
C GLY A 124 -10.52 -9.18 5.38
N ASN A 125 -11.86 -9.20 5.26
CA ASN A 125 -12.76 -9.50 6.38
C ASN A 125 -12.92 -11.00 6.65
N ARG A 126 -12.45 -11.84 5.74
CA ARG A 126 -12.49 -13.29 5.80
C ARG A 126 -11.35 -13.87 6.65
N PRO A 127 -11.38 -15.18 6.97
CA PRO A 127 -10.26 -15.87 7.60
C PRO A 127 -8.96 -15.72 6.80
N PRO A 128 -7.79 -15.65 7.46
CA PRO A 128 -6.50 -15.45 6.78
C PRO A 128 -6.21 -16.46 5.68
N GLU A 129 -6.60 -17.72 5.87
CA GLU A 129 -6.41 -18.80 4.91
C GLU A 129 -7.18 -18.54 3.61
N ALA A 130 -8.46 -18.14 3.72
CA ALA A 130 -9.30 -17.82 2.57
C ALA A 130 -8.83 -16.55 1.83
N VAL A 131 -8.28 -15.57 2.57
CA VAL A 131 -7.65 -14.38 1.98
C VAL A 131 -6.37 -14.78 1.22
N ALA A 132 -5.54 -15.65 1.79
CA ALA A 132 -4.31 -16.12 1.17
C ALA A 132 -4.59 -16.91 -0.12
N GLU A 133 -5.61 -17.78 -0.12
CA GLU A 133 -6.04 -18.53 -1.29
C GLU A 133 -6.47 -17.59 -2.43
N GLU A 134 -7.35 -16.61 -2.15
CA GLU A 134 -7.78 -15.64 -3.17
C GLU A 134 -6.60 -14.80 -3.70
N ILE A 135 -5.70 -14.37 -2.82
CA ILE A 135 -4.48 -13.65 -3.24
C ILE A 135 -3.71 -14.52 -4.23
N TRP A 136 -3.45 -15.78 -3.87
CA TRP A 136 -2.69 -16.70 -4.72
C TRP A 136 -3.36 -16.93 -6.07
N GLU A 137 -4.66 -17.14 -6.11
CA GLU A 137 -5.42 -17.28 -7.35
C GLU A 137 -5.23 -16.07 -8.27
N LYS A 138 -5.28 -14.85 -7.71
CA LYS A 138 -5.16 -13.60 -8.47
C LYS A 138 -3.73 -13.28 -8.93
N VAL A 139 -2.71 -13.68 -8.16
CA VAL A 139 -1.32 -13.27 -8.45
C VAL A 139 -0.45 -14.39 -9.02
N SER A 140 -0.85 -15.65 -8.93
CA SER A 140 -0.03 -16.80 -9.35
C SER A 140 0.39 -16.74 -10.82
N GLY A 141 -0.40 -16.09 -11.68
CA GLY A 141 -0.07 -15.88 -13.09
C GLY A 141 1.19 -15.05 -13.31
N TYR A 142 1.46 -14.09 -12.43
CA TYR A 142 2.64 -13.23 -12.53
C TYR A 142 3.98 -13.93 -12.22
N PHE A 143 3.92 -15.14 -11.64
CA PHE A 143 5.10 -15.93 -11.28
C PHE A 143 5.40 -17.07 -12.25
N ARG A 144 4.56 -17.30 -13.27
CA ARG A 144 4.68 -18.43 -14.20
C ARG A 144 5.39 -18.09 -15.51
N GLU A 145 5.68 -16.83 -15.77
CA GLU A 145 6.32 -16.33 -16.99
C GLU A 145 7.80 -15.97 -16.76
N SER A 146 8.54 -16.84 -16.10
CA SER A 146 9.99 -16.65 -15.88
C SER A 146 10.76 -17.80 -16.54
#